data_7081ce47ee49680bfbfc23e5ed8c2410
#
_entry.id   7081ce47ee49680bfbfc23e5ed8c2410
#
_cell.length_a   1.000
_cell.length_b   1.000
_cell.length_c   1.000
_cell.angle_alpha   90.00
_cell.angle_beta   90.00
_cell.angle_gamma   90.00
#
_symmetry.space_group_name_H-M   'P 1'
#
loop_
_entity.id
_entity.type
_entity.pdbx_description
1 polymer ?
#
loop_
_entity_poly.entity_id
_entity_poly.type
_entity_poly.pdbx_seq_one_letter_code
_entity_poly.pdbx_strand_id
1 'polypeptide(L)'
;MPSSLRETLLRDEGLHLKPYRDSRGFLTIGVGRCLETKGISMAEAEMLLDNDLREAFRVADHLPWITDLDEPRRNVIYNMAFNLGVQGVLGFTKTLELVKQGRYVEAAAEMLRSEWAKQVGNRSERLALQMESGLWR
;
A
#
# COMPACT_ATOMS: atom_id res chain seq x y z
N MET A 1 27.04 24.33 15.42
CA MET A 1 26.29 25.57 15.08
C MET A 1 25.56 25.42 13.79
N PRO A 2 24.26 25.71 13.71
CA PRO A 2 23.55 25.68 12.45
C PRO A 2 24.09 26.76 11.50
N SER A 3 24.14 26.42 10.23
CA SER A 3 24.63 27.31 9.17
C SER A 3 23.53 27.71 8.18
N SER A 4 22.29 27.26 8.41
CA SER A 4 21.17 27.54 7.55
C SER A 4 19.85 27.57 8.31
N LEU A 5 18.84 28.22 7.74
CA LEU A 5 17.47 28.19 8.27
C LEU A 5 16.95 26.75 8.38
N ARG A 6 17.28 25.91 7.39
CA ARG A 6 16.89 24.50 7.40
C ARG A 6 17.40 23.78 8.64
N GLU A 7 18.67 23.94 8.95
CA GLU A 7 19.27 23.35 10.16
C GLU A 7 18.66 23.89 11.45
N THR A 8 18.39 25.17 11.48
CA THR A 8 17.73 25.81 12.62
C THR A 8 16.35 25.21 12.86
N LEU A 9 15.56 25.05 11.80
CA LEU A 9 14.21 24.47 11.91
C LEU A 9 14.25 22.99 12.31
N LEU A 10 15.19 22.21 11.80
CA LEU A 10 15.38 20.83 12.22
C LEU A 10 15.65 20.72 13.72
N ARG A 11 16.47 21.64 14.26
CA ARG A 11 16.76 21.72 15.69
C ARG A 11 15.52 22.15 16.49
N ASP A 12 14.84 23.21 16.04
CA ASP A 12 13.76 23.84 16.81
C ASP A 12 12.47 23.00 16.77
N GLU A 13 12.13 22.44 15.63
CA GLU A 13 10.91 21.64 15.45
C GLU A 13 11.15 20.15 15.72
N GLY A 14 12.37 19.66 15.48
CA GLY A 14 12.69 18.24 15.53
C GLY A 14 12.19 17.48 14.30
N LEU A 15 12.68 16.26 14.11
CA LEU A 15 12.28 15.38 13.02
C LEU A 15 11.51 14.20 13.60
N HIS A 16 10.26 14.05 13.17
CA HIS A 16 9.39 12.95 13.56
C HIS A 16 8.87 12.23 12.32
N LEU A 17 9.23 10.97 12.18
CA LEU A 17 8.79 10.15 11.03
C LEU A 17 7.41 9.53 11.26
N LYS A 18 6.86 9.66 12.45
CA LYS A 18 5.50 9.25 12.80
C LYS A 18 4.73 10.44 13.35
N PRO A 19 3.41 10.45 13.17
CA PRO A 19 2.61 11.56 13.67
C PRO A 19 2.66 11.65 15.21
N TYR A 20 2.63 12.88 15.70
CA TYR A 20 2.57 13.20 17.11
C TYR A 20 1.67 14.42 17.30
N ARG A 21 1.28 14.69 18.55
CA ARG A 21 0.52 15.89 18.84
C ARG A 21 1.47 16.98 19.34
N ASP A 22 1.33 18.16 18.75
CA ASP A 22 2.14 19.32 19.15
C ASP A 22 1.65 19.90 20.50
N SER A 23 2.29 20.99 20.95
CA SER A 23 1.92 21.64 22.23
C SER A 23 0.48 22.15 22.25
N ARG A 24 -0.15 22.35 21.10
CA ARG A 24 -1.55 22.78 20.97
C ARG A 24 -2.51 21.60 20.72
N GLY A 25 -2.01 20.39 20.72
CA GLY A 25 -2.81 19.18 20.49
C GLY A 25 -3.06 18.84 19.05
N PHE A 26 -2.44 19.54 18.10
CA PHE A 26 -2.62 19.27 16.66
C PHE A 26 -1.73 18.13 16.18
N LEU A 27 -2.29 17.27 15.36
CA LEU A 27 -1.57 16.17 14.74
C LEU A 27 -0.52 16.70 13.77
N THR A 28 0.74 16.34 13.98
CA THR A 28 1.93 16.92 13.33
C THR A 28 2.88 15.80 12.91
N ILE A 29 3.65 16.00 11.86
CA ILE A 29 4.65 15.02 11.39
C ILE A 29 5.82 15.75 10.73
N GLY A 30 6.93 15.05 10.56
CA GLY A 30 8.11 15.57 9.88
C GLY A 30 8.80 16.64 10.72
N VAL A 31 9.07 17.78 10.11
CA VAL A 31 9.69 18.94 10.78
C VAL A 31 8.59 19.97 11.00
N GLY A 32 7.77 19.71 12.03
CA GLY A 32 6.73 20.65 12.45
C GLY A 32 5.56 20.82 11.45
N ARG A 33 5.30 19.83 10.56
CA ARG A 33 4.19 19.91 9.61
C ARG A 33 2.87 19.57 10.31
N CYS A 34 2.01 20.56 10.51
CA CYS A 34 0.66 20.31 11.02
C CYS A 34 -0.20 19.64 9.97
N LEU A 35 -0.62 18.41 10.23
CA LEU A 35 -1.46 17.64 9.32
C LEU A 35 -2.91 18.12 9.32
N GLU A 36 -3.43 18.54 10.47
CA GLU A 36 -4.84 18.93 10.61
C GLU A 36 -5.17 20.23 9.87
N THR A 37 -4.25 21.20 9.86
CA THR A 37 -4.51 22.50 9.26
C THR A 37 -3.86 22.66 7.89
N LYS A 38 -2.67 22.11 7.68
CA LYS A 38 -1.93 22.25 6.43
C LYS A 38 -2.07 21.01 5.52
N GLY A 39 -2.12 19.81 6.13
CA GLY A 39 -2.13 18.57 5.37
C GLY A 39 -0.86 18.38 4.56
N ILE A 40 -0.99 17.73 3.40
CA ILE A 40 0.12 17.50 2.47
C ILE A 40 -0.26 18.02 1.08
N SER A 41 0.76 18.36 0.28
CA SER A 41 0.57 18.78 -1.11
C SER A 41 0.37 17.56 -2.03
N MET A 42 -0.09 17.82 -3.26
CA MET A 42 -0.18 16.78 -4.29
C MET A 42 1.19 16.13 -4.54
N ALA A 43 2.25 16.93 -4.64
CA ALA A 43 3.60 16.42 -4.85
C ALA A 43 4.06 15.51 -3.70
N GLU A 44 3.73 15.87 -2.48
CA GLU A 44 4.04 15.04 -1.31
C GLU A 44 3.23 13.74 -1.32
N ALA A 45 1.95 13.80 -1.67
CA ALA A 45 1.09 12.62 -1.79
C ALA A 45 1.60 11.65 -2.86
N GLU A 46 2.03 12.18 -4.02
CA GLU A 46 2.60 11.37 -5.10
C GLU A 46 3.92 10.71 -4.68
N MET A 47 4.76 11.42 -3.93
CA MET A 47 6.00 10.85 -3.40
C MET A 47 5.71 9.70 -2.43
N LEU A 48 4.74 9.86 -1.53
CA LEU A 48 4.30 8.81 -0.62
C LEU A 48 3.80 7.60 -1.40
N LEU A 49 2.96 7.83 -2.41
CA LEU A 49 2.43 6.78 -3.27
C LEU A 49 3.56 6.01 -3.96
N ASP A 50 4.52 6.72 -4.57
CA ASP A 50 5.64 6.08 -5.26
C ASP A 50 6.48 5.22 -4.31
N ASN A 51 6.73 5.71 -3.11
CA ASN A 51 7.46 4.96 -2.09
C ASN A 51 6.68 3.71 -1.67
N ASP A 52 5.37 3.83 -1.46
CA ASP A 52 4.52 2.72 -1.04
C ASP A 52 4.37 1.68 -2.16
N LEU A 53 4.32 2.12 -3.42
CA LEU A 53 4.31 1.22 -4.58
C LEU A 53 5.62 0.40 -4.67
N ARG A 54 6.77 1.03 -4.40
CA ARG A 54 8.04 0.29 -4.38
C ARG A 54 8.04 -0.82 -3.33
N GLU A 55 7.45 -0.56 -2.16
CA GLU A 55 7.29 -1.60 -1.14
C GLU A 55 6.36 -2.71 -1.60
N ALA A 56 5.21 -2.35 -2.19
CA ALA A 56 4.25 -3.33 -2.69
C ALA A 56 4.85 -4.23 -3.77
N PHE A 57 5.66 -3.65 -4.67
CA PHE A 57 6.32 -4.41 -5.74
C PHE A 57 7.30 -5.45 -5.21
N ARG A 58 7.79 -5.33 -3.98
CA ARG A 58 8.68 -6.33 -3.37
C ARG A 58 8.02 -7.69 -3.16
N VAL A 59 6.70 -7.78 -3.27
CA VAL A 59 6.02 -9.09 -3.23
C VAL A 59 6.56 -10.01 -4.33
N ALA A 60 7.00 -9.46 -5.47
CA ALA A 60 7.59 -10.22 -6.56
C ALA A 60 8.91 -10.92 -6.17
N ASP A 61 9.63 -10.40 -5.17
CA ASP A 61 10.85 -11.04 -4.66
C ASP A 61 10.54 -12.40 -4.01
N HIS A 62 9.36 -12.53 -3.45
CA HIS A 62 8.88 -13.76 -2.80
C HIS A 62 8.08 -14.65 -3.76
N LEU A 63 7.46 -14.05 -4.77
CA LEU A 63 6.57 -14.71 -5.73
C LEU A 63 7.02 -14.34 -7.16
N PRO A 64 8.20 -14.82 -7.60
CA PRO A 64 8.74 -14.39 -8.90
C PRO A 64 7.83 -14.76 -10.08
N TRP A 65 6.99 -15.78 -9.94
CA TRP A 65 6.06 -16.20 -10.98
C TRP A 65 4.98 -15.16 -11.30
N ILE A 66 4.71 -14.18 -10.42
CA ILE A 66 3.70 -13.16 -10.69
C ILE A 66 4.08 -12.24 -11.85
N THR A 67 5.37 -12.13 -12.15
CA THR A 67 5.85 -11.34 -13.29
C THR A 67 5.46 -11.94 -14.64
N ASP A 68 5.11 -13.22 -14.66
CA ASP A 68 4.64 -13.92 -15.86
C ASP A 68 3.12 -13.81 -16.06
N LEU A 69 2.40 -13.29 -15.08
CA LEU A 69 0.95 -13.06 -15.20
C LEU A 69 0.68 -11.91 -16.18
N ASP A 70 -0.50 -11.93 -16.79
CA ASP A 70 -1.03 -10.77 -17.47
C ASP A 70 -1.10 -9.57 -16.52
N GLU A 71 -0.98 -8.38 -17.06
CA GLU A 71 -0.87 -7.17 -16.26
C GLU A 71 -2.06 -6.95 -15.31
N PRO A 72 -3.34 -7.09 -15.73
CA PRO A 72 -4.45 -6.92 -14.81
C PRO A 72 -4.41 -7.85 -13.60
N ARG A 73 -4.09 -9.13 -13.80
CA ARG A 73 -4.00 -10.09 -12.69
C ARG A 73 -2.80 -9.85 -11.79
N ARG A 74 -1.64 -9.54 -12.37
CA ARG A 74 -0.46 -9.15 -11.60
C ARG A 74 -0.76 -7.97 -10.69
N ASN A 75 -1.48 -6.98 -11.20
CA ASN A 75 -1.81 -5.78 -10.45
C ASN A 75 -2.84 -6.02 -9.34
N VAL A 76 -3.64 -7.08 -9.39
CA VAL A 76 -4.46 -7.50 -8.25
C VAL A 76 -3.56 -7.80 -7.05
N ILE A 77 -2.49 -8.56 -7.28
CA ILE A 77 -1.56 -8.94 -6.21
C ILE A 77 -0.83 -7.73 -5.67
N TYR A 78 -0.36 -6.83 -6.55
CA TYR A 78 0.27 -5.58 -6.13
C TYR A 78 -0.70 -4.68 -5.35
N ASN A 79 -1.95 -4.61 -5.75
CA ASN A 79 -2.98 -3.83 -5.05
C ASN A 79 -3.19 -4.37 -3.63
N MET A 80 -3.28 -5.70 -3.49
CA MET A 80 -3.38 -6.34 -2.18
C MET A 80 -2.13 -6.08 -1.33
N ALA A 81 -0.94 -6.14 -1.93
CA ALA A 81 0.31 -5.87 -1.24
C ALA A 81 0.40 -4.41 -0.77
N PHE A 82 -0.09 -3.48 -1.57
CA PHE A 82 -0.18 -2.08 -1.17
C PHE A 82 -1.08 -1.91 0.07
N ASN A 83 -2.19 -2.61 0.10
CA ASN A 83 -3.18 -2.52 1.18
C ASN A 83 -2.74 -3.26 2.46
N LEU A 84 -2.21 -4.48 2.30
CA LEU A 84 -1.94 -5.41 3.41
C LEU A 84 -0.47 -5.51 3.81
N GLY A 85 0.42 -4.93 3.00
CA GLY A 85 1.85 -5.22 3.08
C GLY A 85 2.19 -6.54 2.41
N VAL A 86 3.47 -6.74 2.11
CA VAL A 86 3.96 -7.96 1.47
C VAL A 86 3.64 -9.19 2.31
N GLN A 87 3.92 -9.15 3.61
CA GLN A 87 3.66 -10.29 4.50
C GLN A 87 2.17 -10.63 4.60
N GLY A 88 1.30 -9.62 4.57
CA GLY A 88 -0.15 -9.84 4.57
C GLY A 88 -0.61 -10.61 3.35
N VAL A 89 -0.12 -10.26 2.17
CA VAL A 89 -0.45 -10.99 0.93
C VAL A 89 0.10 -12.41 0.95
N LEU A 90 1.32 -12.60 1.44
CA LEU A 90 1.93 -13.93 1.49
C LEU A 90 1.13 -14.91 2.37
N GLY A 91 0.31 -14.40 3.28
CA GLY A 91 -0.61 -15.22 4.07
C GLY A 91 -1.76 -15.84 3.28
N PHE A 92 -2.04 -15.34 2.08
CA PHE A 92 -3.09 -15.86 1.19
C PHE A 92 -2.58 -17.10 0.43
N THR A 93 -2.09 -18.10 1.12
CA THR A 93 -1.38 -19.25 0.54
C THR A 93 -2.23 -20.02 -0.46
N LYS A 94 -3.49 -20.29 -0.15
CA LYS A 94 -4.39 -21.02 -1.05
C LYS A 94 -4.72 -20.21 -2.29
N THR A 95 -5.05 -18.93 -2.13
CA THR A 95 -5.33 -18.03 -3.25
C THR A 95 -4.13 -17.95 -4.19
N LEU A 96 -2.94 -17.72 -3.63
CA LEU A 96 -1.71 -17.60 -4.44
C LEU A 96 -1.38 -18.87 -5.18
N GLU A 97 -1.57 -20.04 -4.57
CA GLU A 97 -1.35 -21.32 -5.24
C GLU A 97 -2.32 -21.49 -6.41
N LEU A 98 -3.59 -21.14 -6.24
CA LEU A 98 -4.58 -21.20 -7.31
C LEU A 98 -4.23 -20.26 -8.47
N VAL A 99 -3.78 -19.05 -8.16
CA VAL A 99 -3.32 -18.09 -9.18
C VAL A 99 -2.12 -18.65 -9.94
N LYS A 100 -1.15 -19.20 -9.23
CA LYS A 100 0.04 -19.82 -9.82
C LYS A 100 -0.31 -20.93 -10.78
N GLN A 101 -1.35 -21.72 -10.49
CA GLN A 101 -1.85 -22.81 -11.34
C GLN A 101 -2.72 -22.31 -12.50
N GLY A 102 -3.01 -21.02 -12.59
CA GLY A 102 -3.91 -20.47 -13.59
C GLY A 102 -5.40 -20.71 -13.30
N ARG A 103 -5.75 -21.10 -12.09
CA ARG A 103 -7.13 -21.38 -11.65
C ARG A 103 -7.77 -20.10 -11.11
N TYR A 104 -7.99 -19.16 -12.00
CA TYR A 104 -8.35 -17.77 -11.60
C TYR A 104 -9.76 -17.64 -11.04
N VAL A 105 -10.73 -18.42 -11.54
CA VAL A 105 -12.11 -18.41 -11.01
C VAL A 105 -12.10 -18.86 -9.55
N GLU A 106 -11.38 -19.92 -9.25
CA GLU A 106 -11.29 -20.45 -7.90
C GLU A 106 -10.48 -19.52 -6.98
N ALA A 107 -9.41 -18.90 -7.51
CA ALA A 107 -8.65 -17.90 -6.80
C ALA A 107 -9.52 -16.71 -6.40
N ALA A 108 -10.32 -16.19 -7.33
CA ALA A 108 -11.26 -15.11 -7.06
C ALA A 108 -12.27 -15.47 -5.95
N ALA A 109 -12.79 -16.69 -5.99
CA ALA A 109 -13.70 -17.18 -4.94
C ALA A 109 -13.02 -17.23 -3.58
N GLU A 110 -11.76 -17.67 -3.51
CA GLU A 110 -10.99 -17.66 -2.26
C GLU A 110 -10.75 -16.25 -1.73
N MET A 111 -10.46 -15.30 -2.62
CA MET A 111 -10.31 -13.88 -2.24
C MET A 111 -11.56 -13.39 -1.52
N LEU A 112 -12.75 -13.69 -2.04
CA LEU A 112 -14.01 -13.22 -1.49
C LEU A 112 -14.38 -13.87 -0.15
N ARG A 113 -13.80 -15.02 0.18
CA ARG A 113 -14.02 -15.71 1.47
C ARG A 113 -13.15 -15.16 2.59
N SER A 114 -12.17 -14.34 2.29
CA SER A 114 -11.18 -13.88 3.26
C SER A 114 -11.74 -12.80 4.21
N GLU A 115 -11.11 -12.64 5.36
CA GLU A 115 -11.38 -11.54 6.28
C GLU A 115 -11.09 -10.18 5.62
N TRP A 116 -10.05 -10.12 4.79
CA TRP A 116 -9.73 -8.93 4.01
C TRP A 116 -10.93 -8.47 3.16
N ALA A 117 -11.63 -9.41 2.50
CA ALA A 117 -12.79 -9.08 1.68
C ALA A 117 -13.90 -8.42 2.50
N LYS A 118 -14.11 -8.88 3.74
CA LYS A 118 -15.09 -8.29 4.66
C LYS A 118 -14.68 -6.87 5.06
N GLN A 119 -13.40 -6.61 5.23
CA GLN A 119 -12.88 -5.31 5.67
C GLN A 119 -12.91 -4.26 4.55
N VAL A 120 -12.63 -4.64 3.31
CA VAL A 120 -12.49 -3.69 2.20
C VAL A 120 -13.73 -3.61 1.30
N GLY A 121 -14.71 -4.49 1.46
CA GLY A 121 -15.99 -4.43 0.75
C GLY A 121 -15.86 -4.44 -0.77
N ASN A 122 -16.41 -3.43 -1.44
CA ASN A 122 -16.46 -3.34 -2.90
C ASN A 122 -15.09 -3.44 -3.58
N ARG A 123 -14.02 -3.05 -2.90
CA ARG A 123 -12.65 -3.20 -3.42
C ARG A 123 -12.34 -4.67 -3.68
N SER A 124 -12.71 -5.57 -2.75
CA SER A 124 -12.47 -7.00 -2.92
C SER A 124 -13.26 -7.58 -4.09
N GLU A 125 -14.49 -7.12 -4.29
CA GLU A 125 -15.34 -7.58 -5.40
C GLU A 125 -14.73 -7.18 -6.75
N ARG A 126 -14.26 -5.94 -6.88
CA ARG A 126 -13.61 -5.48 -8.11
C ARG A 126 -12.32 -6.25 -8.38
N LEU A 127 -11.49 -6.45 -7.35
CA LEU A 127 -10.22 -7.16 -7.50
C LEU A 127 -10.42 -8.65 -7.80
N ALA A 128 -11.42 -9.28 -7.18
CA ALA A 128 -11.77 -10.66 -7.49
C ALA A 128 -12.25 -10.81 -8.94
N LEU A 129 -13.08 -9.89 -9.41
CA LEU A 129 -13.54 -9.88 -10.80
C LEU A 129 -12.38 -9.64 -11.78
N GLN A 130 -11.44 -8.76 -11.44
CA GLN A 130 -10.23 -8.51 -12.24
C GLN A 130 -9.34 -9.76 -12.28
N MET A 131 -9.22 -10.47 -11.17
CA MET A 131 -8.48 -11.74 -11.10
C MET A 131 -9.14 -12.81 -11.98
N GLU A 132 -10.45 -12.95 -11.87
CA GLU A 132 -11.19 -13.93 -12.66
C GLU A 132 -11.12 -13.66 -14.17
N SER A 133 -11.39 -12.42 -14.56
CA SER A 133 -11.55 -12.04 -15.96
C SER A 133 -10.24 -11.70 -16.68
N GLY A 134 -9.22 -11.25 -15.96
CA GLY A 134 -8.00 -10.70 -16.57
C GLY A 134 -8.23 -9.34 -17.23
N LEU A 135 -9.30 -8.66 -16.89
CA LEU A 135 -9.64 -7.33 -17.41
C LEU A 135 -9.57 -6.33 -16.25
N TRP A 136 -9.09 -5.13 -16.55
CA TRP A 136 -9.10 -4.01 -15.59
C TRP A 136 -10.53 -3.70 -15.12
N ARG A 137 -10.68 -3.39 -13.81
CA ARG A 137 -11.97 -3.07 -13.18
C ARG A 137 -11.89 -1.85 -12.29
#